data_9be56393776ffdbfcfd6cb30e8b857e2
#
_entry.id   9be56393776ffdbfcfd6cb30e8b857e2
#
_cell.length_a   1.000
_cell.length_b   1.000
_cell.length_c   1.000
_cell.angle_alpha   90.00
_cell.angle_beta   90.00
_cell.angle_gamma   90.00
#
_symmetry.space_group_name_H-M   'P 1'
#
loop_
_entity.id
_entity.type
_entity.pdbx_description
1 polymer ?
#
loop_
_entity_poly.entity_id
_entity_poly.type
_entity_poly.pdbx_seq_one_letter_code
_entity_poly.pdbx_strand_id
1 'polypeptide(L)'
;MRDVACQPMIVIATPGFEPRVRPVSAEQGSAGHEYRAVAVLDAWTSLYALGVDARLDTLTAWMRAMSLCAPRSRGGQALILGETDPAIAQSLMLWDSRILAAKDLEERVETGMPPAVAAACVWGRRDAVMTLMQRIGALGGDWTACGELPGMLGPVPIAQPDTVDARELEATADRVKAVIRVPQSRRAELAARLHRETARHVASREPGELRFRVDPKDLI
;
A
#
# COMPACT_ATOMS: atom_id res chain seq x y z
N MET A 1 -13.59 -14.92 -11.04
CA MET A 1 -14.64 -14.13 -10.39
C MET A 1 -15.97 -14.82 -10.70
N ARG A 2 -16.77 -15.24 -9.74
CA ARG A 2 -18.06 -15.88 -9.99
C ARG A 2 -19.13 -14.80 -10.14
N ASP A 3 -19.92 -14.87 -11.19
CA ASP A 3 -21.06 -13.99 -11.37
C ASP A 3 -22.31 -14.62 -10.73
N VAL A 4 -23.28 -13.80 -10.35
CA VAL A 4 -24.55 -14.23 -9.76
C VAL A 4 -25.70 -13.96 -10.73
N ALA A 5 -26.75 -14.77 -10.66
CA ALA A 5 -27.94 -14.57 -11.48
C ALA A 5 -28.74 -13.34 -10.98
N CYS A 6 -29.45 -12.68 -11.90
CA CYS A 6 -30.33 -11.57 -11.57
C CYS A 6 -31.65 -12.13 -10.95
N GLN A 7 -31.63 -12.35 -9.64
CA GLN A 7 -32.78 -12.80 -8.85
C GLN A 7 -32.69 -12.18 -7.44
N PRO A 8 -33.81 -12.10 -6.69
CA PRO A 8 -33.77 -11.63 -5.31
C PRO A 8 -32.86 -12.51 -4.46
N MET A 9 -31.71 -11.94 -4.00
CA MET A 9 -30.75 -12.63 -3.14
C MET A 9 -29.93 -11.64 -2.32
N ILE A 10 -29.38 -12.12 -1.24
CA ILE A 10 -28.33 -11.43 -0.48
C ILE A 10 -27.01 -12.12 -0.80
N VAL A 11 -26.01 -11.32 -1.15
CA VAL A 11 -24.65 -11.79 -1.42
C VAL A 11 -23.74 -11.23 -0.34
N ILE A 12 -22.99 -12.10 0.31
CA ILE A 12 -21.94 -11.72 1.28
C ILE A 12 -20.61 -12.01 0.60
N ALA A 13 -19.75 -11.01 0.52
CA ALA A 13 -18.44 -11.12 -0.08
C ALA A 13 -17.39 -10.36 0.74
N THR A 14 -16.14 -10.82 0.69
CA THR A 14 -15.00 -10.05 1.19
C THR A 14 -14.60 -8.98 0.18
N PRO A 15 -14.04 -7.84 0.61
CA PRO A 15 -13.61 -6.77 -0.29
C PRO A 15 -12.73 -7.28 -1.44
N GLY A 16 -13.07 -6.90 -2.66
CA GLY A 16 -12.37 -7.34 -3.88
C GLY A 16 -12.89 -8.62 -4.52
N PHE A 17 -13.78 -9.36 -3.86
CA PHE A 17 -14.38 -10.60 -4.37
C PHE A 17 -15.89 -10.49 -4.65
N GLU A 18 -16.40 -9.27 -4.72
CA GLU A 18 -17.81 -8.99 -5.01
C GLU A 18 -18.16 -9.53 -6.42
N PRO A 19 -19.14 -10.45 -6.52
CA PRO A 19 -19.57 -10.98 -7.81
C PRO A 19 -20.38 -9.93 -8.58
N ARG A 20 -20.34 -9.99 -9.91
CA ARG A 20 -21.19 -9.16 -10.75
C ARG A 20 -22.54 -9.86 -11.00
N VAL A 21 -23.59 -9.09 -11.15
CA VAL A 21 -24.89 -9.62 -11.56
C VAL A 21 -24.86 -9.89 -13.06
N ARG A 22 -25.21 -11.10 -13.51
CA ARG A 22 -25.35 -11.45 -14.93
C ARG A 22 -26.79 -11.30 -15.39
N PRO A 23 -27.03 -10.88 -16.64
CA PRO A 23 -28.33 -10.94 -17.26
C PRO A 23 -28.82 -12.39 -17.36
N VAL A 24 -30.12 -12.59 -17.14
CA VAL A 24 -30.73 -13.92 -17.29
C VAL A 24 -30.97 -14.24 -18.77
N SER A 25 -31.11 -13.24 -19.64
CA SER A 25 -31.25 -13.38 -21.09
C SER A 25 -30.61 -12.21 -21.83
N ALA A 26 -30.16 -12.46 -23.07
CA ALA A 26 -29.55 -11.44 -23.93
C ALA A 26 -30.54 -10.34 -24.39
N GLU A 27 -31.84 -10.57 -24.21
CA GLU A 27 -32.90 -9.65 -24.59
C GLU A 27 -33.25 -8.60 -23.55
N GLN A 28 -32.81 -8.80 -22.30
CA GLN A 28 -32.92 -7.79 -21.25
C GLN A 28 -31.76 -6.82 -21.44
N GLY A 29 -32.03 -5.63 -22.00
CA GLY A 29 -31.05 -4.55 -22.10
C GLY A 29 -30.33 -4.28 -20.79
N SER A 30 -29.26 -3.53 -20.79
CA SER A 30 -28.33 -3.29 -19.65
C SER A 30 -28.98 -2.77 -18.35
N ALA A 31 -30.27 -2.48 -18.35
CA ALA A 31 -31.03 -2.06 -17.17
C ALA A 31 -31.42 -3.29 -16.33
N GLY A 32 -30.81 -3.44 -15.16
CA GLY A 32 -31.19 -4.48 -14.19
C GLY A 32 -30.07 -5.43 -13.73
N HIS A 33 -28.85 -5.19 -14.14
CA HIS A 33 -27.69 -6.04 -13.80
C HIS A 33 -26.86 -5.46 -12.63
N GLU A 34 -27.53 -4.83 -11.68
CA GLU A 34 -26.91 -4.14 -10.57
C GLU A 34 -27.59 -4.53 -9.26
N TYR A 35 -26.86 -4.42 -8.17
CA TYR A 35 -27.43 -4.58 -6.86
C TYR A 35 -28.36 -3.41 -6.54
N ARG A 36 -29.48 -3.67 -5.86
CA ARG A 36 -30.33 -2.60 -5.35
C ARG A 36 -29.73 -1.88 -4.16
N ALA A 37 -28.96 -2.60 -3.36
CA ALA A 37 -28.25 -2.04 -2.24
C ALA A 37 -26.88 -2.71 -2.10
N VAL A 38 -25.89 -1.91 -1.69
CA VAL A 38 -24.57 -2.38 -1.26
C VAL A 38 -24.31 -1.84 0.13
N ALA A 39 -23.97 -2.71 1.06
CA ALA A 39 -23.63 -2.33 2.43
C ALA A 39 -22.20 -2.77 2.74
N VAL A 40 -21.37 -1.81 3.20
CA VAL A 40 -20.08 -2.09 3.82
C VAL A 40 -20.33 -2.30 5.30
N LEU A 41 -20.04 -3.49 5.79
CA LEU A 41 -20.15 -3.85 7.19
C LEU A 41 -18.81 -3.62 7.89
N ASP A 42 -18.85 -3.34 9.19
CA ASP A 42 -17.64 -3.16 10.01
C ASP A 42 -16.64 -2.16 9.43
N ALA A 43 -17.13 -1.01 8.98
CA ALA A 43 -16.29 0.03 8.35
C ALA A 43 -15.14 0.50 9.25
N TRP A 44 -15.30 0.37 10.58
CA TRP A 44 -14.27 0.69 11.58
C TRP A 44 -12.97 -0.11 11.39
N THR A 45 -13.02 -1.29 10.76
CA THR A 45 -11.81 -2.09 10.48
C THR A 45 -10.83 -1.35 9.58
N SER A 46 -11.31 -0.40 8.76
CA SER A 46 -10.48 0.45 7.91
C SER A 46 -9.55 1.38 8.69
N LEU A 47 -9.93 1.74 9.93
CA LEU A 47 -9.13 2.61 10.81
C LEU A 47 -7.87 1.90 11.32
N TYR A 48 -7.84 0.58 11.31
CA TYR A 48 -6.74 -0.26 11.77
C TYR A 48 -5.98 -0.93 10.63
N ALA A 49 -6.30 -0.59 9.38
CA ALA A 49 -5.60 -1.13 8.22
C ALA A 49 -4.15 -0.64 8.20
N LEU A 50 -3.22 -1.59 8.07
CA LEU A 50 -1.79 -1.31 8.06
C LEU A 50 -1.32 -0.93 6.65
N GLY A 51 -0.29 -0.09 6.61
CA GLY A 51 0.36 0.33 5.37
C GLY A 51 0.13 1.79 5.02
N VAL A 52 1.07 2.35 4.28
CA VAL A 52 1.07 3.78 3.90
C VAL A 52 -0.15 4.13 3.03
N ASP A 53 -0.60 3.20 2.19
CA ASP A 53 -1.73 3.41 1.27
C ASP A 53 -3.06 2.84 1.78
N ALA A 54 -3.12 2.38 3.04
CA ALA A 54 -4.28 1.68 3.59
C ALA A 54 -5.61 2.42 3.40
N ARG A 55 -5.63 3.76 3.62
CA ARG A 55 -6.83 4.59 3.43
C ARG A 55 -7.25 4.68 1.96
N LEU A 56 -6.28 4.85 1.05
CA LEU A 56 -6.54 4.90 -0.39
C LEU A 56 -7.01 3.54 -0.94
N ASP A 57 -6.41 2.46 -0.45
CA ASP A 57 -6.83 1.09 -0.79
C ASP A 57 -8.26 0.81 -0.29
N THR A 58 -8.58 1.22 0.93
CA THR A 58 -9.94 1.12 1.49
C THR A 58 -10.94 1.90 0.65
N LEU A 59 -10.66 3.19 0.35
CA LEU A 59 -11.53 3.99 -0.50
C LEU A 59 -11.74 3.34 -1.86
N THR A 60 -10.65 2.86 -2.49
CA THR A 60 -10.71 2.21 -3.80
C THR A 60 -11.56 0.94 -3.76
N ALA A 61 -11.40 0.11 -2.73
CA ALA A 61 -12.19 -1.11 -2.55
C ALA A 61 -13.68 -0.78 -2.36
N TRP A 62 -14.00 0.22 -1.54
CA TRP A 62 -15.39 0.60 -1.31
C TRP A 62 -16.05 1.28 -2.52
N MET A 63 -15.34 2.17 -3.21
CA MET A 63 -15.84 2.74 -4.46
C MET A 63 -16.13 1.66 -5.50
N ARG A 64 -15.24 0.66 -5.61
CA ARG A 64 -15.44 -0.48 -6.50
C ARG A 64 -16.67 -1.29 -6.12
N ALA A 65 -16.86 -1.63 -4.84
CA ALA A 65 -18.04 -2.35 -4.38
C ALA A 65 -19.32 -1.55 -4.63
N MET A 66 -19.33 -0.26 -4.28
CA MET A 66 -20.48 0.62 -4.48
C MET A 66 -20.80 0.88 -5.95
N SER A 67 -19.81 0.80 -6.86
CA SER A 67 -20.04 0.89 -8.31
C SER A 67 -20.87 -0.25 -8.88
N LEU A 68 -21.05 -1.34 -8.14
CA LEU A 68 -21.94 -2.44 -8.51
C LEU A 68 -23.41 -2.16 -8.16
N CYS A 69 -23.67 -1.10 -7.38
CA CYS A 69 -25.01 -0.67 -7.02
C CYS A 69 -25.67 0.10 -8.16
N ALA A 70 -26.99 -0.06 -8.29
CA ALA A 70 -27.77 0.77 -9.18
C ALA A 70 -27.61 2.26 -8.84
N PRO A 71 -27.66 3.17 -9.82
CA PRO A 71 -27.63 4.58 -9.54
C PRO A 71 -28.84 5.04 -8.73
N ARG A 72 -28.65 6.12 -7.96
CA ARG A 72 -29.68 6.69 -7.10
C ARG A 72 -30.99 6.98 -7.86
N SER A 73 -30.90 7.41 -9.11
CA SER A 73 -32.06 7.65 -9.99
C SER A 73 -32.91 6.41 -10.24
N ARG A 74 -32.38 5.23 -10.05
CA ARG A 74 -33.06 3.93 -10.14
C ARG A 74 -33.28 3.27 -8.78
N GLY A 75 -33.16 4.05 -7.69
CA GLY A 75 -33.42 3.59 -6.33
C GLY A 75 -32.27 2.81 -5.69
N GLY A 76 -31.06 2.86 -6.24
CA GLY A 76 -29.90 2.24 -5.63
C GLY A 76 -29.50 2.90 -4.31
N GLN A 77 -29.04 2.11 -3.35
CA GLN A 77 -28.62 2.55 -2.03
C GLN A 77 -27.26 1.99 -1.67
N ALA A 78 -26.35 2.86 -1.25
CA ALA A 78 -25.05 2.47 -0.69
C ALA A 78 -25.00 2.86 0.79
N LEU A 79 -24.61 1.94 1.63
CA LEU A 79 -24.61 2.07 3.08
C LEU A 79 -23.22 1.77 3.62
N ILE A 80 -22.80 2.53 4.61
CA ILE A 80 -21.58 2.29 5.41
C ILE A 80 -22.03 2.14 6.85
N LEU A 81 -21.70 0.99 7.45
CA LEU A 81 -22.04 0.68 8.83
C LEU A 81 -20.77 0.66 9.68
N GLY A 82 -20.76 1.50 10.70
CA GLY A 82 -19.63 1.71 11.59
C GLY A 82 -18.88 3.01 11.34
N GLU A 83 -17.87 3.27 12.15
CA GLU A 83 -17.02 4.45 12.05
C GLU A 83 -16.01 4.29 10.91
N THR A 84 -15.69 5.40 10.25
CA THR A 84 -14.62 5.46 9.24
C THR A 84 -13.99 6.85 9.20
N ASP A 85 -12.86 6.99 8.51
CA ASP A 85 -12.23 8.30 8.30
C ASP A 85 -13.21 9.26 7.59
N PRO A 86 -13.42 10.48 8.13
CA PRO A 86 -14.33 11.46 7.53
C PRO A 86 -14.00 11.80 6.07
N ALA A 87 -12.72 11.78 5.67
CA ALA A 87 -12.33 12.06 4.29
C ALA A 87 -12.69 10.88 3.35
N ILE A 88 -12.66 9.63 3.84
CA ILE A 88 -13.17 8.48 3.10
C ILE A 88 -14.68 8.61 2.91
N ALA A 89 -15.43 8.89 3.99
CA ALA A 89 -16.87 9.06 3.91
C ALA A 89 -17.26 10.18 2.94
N GLN A 90 -16.61 11.33 3.03
CA GLN A 90 -16.85 12.48 2.14
C GLN A 90 -16.52 12.16 0.68
N SER A 91 -15.39 11.46 0.43
CA SER A 91 -15.01 11.03 -0.91
C SER A 91 -16.06 10.10 -1.54
N LEU A 92 -16.66 9.21 -0.76
CA LEU A 92 -17.72 8.31 -1.23
C LEU A 92 -19.03 9.06 -1.47
N MET A 93 -19.42 9.96 -0.56
CA MET A 93 -20.65 10.76 -0.69
C MET A 93 -20.64 11.65 -1.93
N LEU A 94 -19.51 12.27 -2.23
CA LEU A 94 -19.31 13.15 -3.38
C LEU A 94 -18.81 12.42 -4.64
N TRP A 95 -18.50 11.14 -4.51
CA TRP A 95 -17.89 10.32 -5.57
C TRP A 95 -16.60 10.92 -6.12
N ASP A 96 -15.80 11.51 -5.25
CA ASP A 96 -14.55 12.21 -5.59
C ASP A 96 -13.39 11.74 -4.70
N SER A 97 -12.51 10.91 -5.25
CA SER A 97 -11.34 10.40 -4.54
C SER A 97 -10.25 11.45 -4.26
N ARG A 98 -10.32 12.62 -4.92
CA ARG A 98 -9.33 13.70 -4.73
C ARG A 98 -9.40 14.29 -3.33
N ILE A 99 -10.53 14.21 -2.67
CA ILE A 99 -10.74 14.73 -1.30
C ILE A 99 -9.80 14.01 -0.33
N LEU A 100 -9.84 12.66 -0.33
CA LEU A 100 -8.93 11.87 0.49
C LEU A 100 -7.47 12.02 0.02
N ALA A 101 -7.23 11.99 -1.29
CA ALA A 101 -5.88 12.09 -1.84
C ALA A 101 -5.18 13.40 -1.49
N ALA A 102 -5.90 14.53 -1.48
CA ALA A 102 -5.35 15.83 -1.08
C ALA A 102 -4.97 15.83 0.41
N LYS A 103 -5.89 15.39 1.27
CA LYS A 103 -5.63 15.29 2.71
C LYS A 103 -4.46 14.35 3.03
N ASP A 104 -4.44 13.19 2.38
CA ASP A 104 -3.38 12.20 2.56
C ASP A 104 -2.02 12.75 2.12
N LEU A 105 -1.99 13.54 1.03
CA LEU A 105 -0.76 14.18 0.56
C LEU A 105 -0.26 15.26 1.54
N GLU A 106 -1.14 16.08 2.10
CA GLU A 106 -0.77 17.07 3.13
C GLU A 106 -0.12 16.39 4.34
N GLU A 107 -0.74 15.35 4.88
CA GLU A 107 -0.21 14.56 6.00
C GLU A 107 1.15 13.92 5.65
N ARG A 108 1.34 13.46 4.41
CA ARG A 108 2.60 12.86 3.96
C ARG A 108 3.71 13.89 3.74
N VAL A 109 3.37 15.12 3.37
CA VAL A 109 4.33 16.23 3.33
C VAL A 109 4.85 16.51 4.74
N GLU A 110 3.95 16.65 5.72
CA GLU A 110 4.30 16.92 7.12
C GLU A 110 5.15 15.80 7.73
N THR A 111 4.82 14.55 7.42
CA THR A 111 5.49 13.36 7.97
C THR A 111 6.70 12.88 7.15
N GLY A 112 7.02 13.55 6.03
CA GLY A 112 8.11 13.15 5.14
C GLY A 112 7.93 11.74 4.59
N MET A 113 6.71 11.39 4.17
CA MET A 113 6.37 10.08 3.62
C MET A 113 6.15 10.13 2.10
N PRO A 114 6.37 9.02 1.37
CA PRO A 114 6.02 8.98 -0.05
C PRO A 114 4.53 9.29 -0.30
N PRO A 115 4.19 10.01 -1.38
CA PRO A 115 5.06 10.45 -2.48
C PRO A 115 5.70 11.82 -2.30
N ALA A 116 5.53 12.49 -1.14
CA ALA A 116 6.16 13.80 -0.88
C ALA A 116 7.69 13.71 -0.90
N VAL A 117 8.22 12.59 -0.46
CA VAL A 117 9.65 12.25 -0.59
C VAL A 117 9.80 10.93 -1.35
N ALA A 118 10.97 10.70 -1.94
CA ALA A 118 11.33 9.39 -2.46
C ALA A 118 11.87 8.53 -1.33
N ALA A 119 11.45 7.28 -1.26
CA ALA A 119 11.92 6.34 -0.25
C ALA A 119 12.41 5.04 -0.88
N ALA A 120 13.38 4.41 -0.25
CA ALA A 120 13.80 3.06 -0.60
C ALA A 120 13.85 2.20 0.66
N CYS A 121 13.29 1.02 0.58
CA CYS A 121 13.48 -0.02 1.57
C CYS A 121 14.67 -0.88 1.16
N VAL A 122 15.61 -1.08 2.07
CA VAL A 122 16.77 -1.94 1.91
C VAL A 122 16.67 -3.04 2.94
N TRP A 123 16.90 -4.28 2.53
CA TRP A 123 16.87 -5.40 3.46
C TRP A 123 17.90 -6.46 3.11
N GLY A 124 18.24 -7.24 4.08
CA GLY A 124 19.21 -8.30 3.95
C GLY A 124 19.92 -8.60 5.26
N ARG A 125 21.10 -9.19 5.18
CA ARG A 125 21.92 -9.44 6.36
C ARG A 125 22.36 -8.13 7.00
N ARG A 126 22.37 -8.06 8.33
CA ARG A 126 22.63 -6.82 9.10
C ARG A 126 23.91 -6.12 8.69
N ASP A 127 25.04 -6.84 8.60
CA ASP A 127 26.32 -6.27 8.23
C ASP A 127 26.33 -5.70 6.80
N ALA A 128 25.68 -6.37 5.85
CA ALA A 128 25.54 -5.89 4.48
C ALA A 128 24.70 -4.61 4.42
N VAL A 129 23.55 -4.58 5.12
CA VAL A 129 22.68 -3.40 5.20
C VAL A 129 23.41 -2.25 5.90
N MET A 130 24.08 -2.50 7.02
CA MET A 130 24.86 -1.49 7.76
C MET A 130 25.97 -0.89 6.88
N THR A 131 26.70 -1.74 6.17
CA THR A 131 27.78 -1.30 5.26
C THR A 131 27.20 -0.40 4.14
N LEU A 132 26.07 -0.79 3.56
CA LEU A 132 25.40 0.04 2.56
C LEU A 132 24.96 1.38 3.14
N MET A 133 24.31 1.38 4.30
CA MET A 133 23.89 2.62 4.97
C MET A 133 25.07 3.54 5.27
N GLN A 134 26.18 3.00 5.76
CA GLN A 134 27.41 3.76 6.01
C GLN A 134 27.97 4.36 4.72
N ARG A 135 28.02 3.61 3.62
CA ARG A 135 28.50 4.10 2.31
C ARG A 135 27.60 5.22 1.78
N ILE A 136 26.29 5.11 1.95
CA ILE A 136 25.35 6.15 1.57
C ILE A 136 25.48 7.36 2.50
N GLY A 137 25.57 7.17 3.81
CA GLY A 137 25.78 8.25 4.77
C GLY A 137 27.11 8.99 4.60
N ALA A 138 28.17 8.28 4.21
CA ALA A 138 29.49 8.87 3.96
C ALA A 138 29.56 9.79 2.72
N LEU A 139 28.49 9.86 1.91
CA LEU A 139 28.40 10.81 0.78
C LEU A 139 28.35 12.27 1.25
N GLY A 140 28.18 12.48 2.57
CA GLY A 140 28.25 13.80 3.21
C GLY A 140 27.09 14.74 2.87
N GLY A 141 26.96 15.79 3.70
CA GLY A 141 26.00 16.87 3.47
C GLY A 141 24.53 16.43 3.56
N ASP A 142 23.67 17.26 3.00
CA ASP A 142 22.22 17.10 3.03
C ASP A 142 21.66 16.06 2.05
N TRP A 143 22.46 15.05 1.66
CA TRP A 143 22.05 14.13 0.60
C TRP A 143 20.76 13.35 0.96
N THR A 144 20.61 12.97 2.22
CA THR A 144 19.40 12.31 2.75
C THR A 144 18.52 13.25 3.56
N ALA A 145 18.78 14.56 3.57
CA ALA A 145 17.99 15.50 4.32
C ALA A 145 16.59 15.67 3.68
N CYS A 146 15.57 15.31 4.45
CA CYS A 146 14.15 15.48 4.11
C CYS A 146 13.49 16.37 5.16
N GLY A 147 13.86 17.67 5.18
CA GLY A 147 13.47 18.58 6.22
C GLY A 147 14.12 18.22 7.58
N GLU A 148 13.36 18.32 8.66
CA GLU A 148 13.84 18.03 10.03
C GLU A 148 13.92 16.53 10.36
N LEU A 149 13.37 15.68 9.48
CA LEU A 149 13.28 14.24 9.72
C LEU A 149 14.56 13.52 9.26
N PRO A 150 15.00 12.48 9.99
CA PRO A 150 16.18 11.71 9.59
C PRO A 150 15.96 11.03 8.24
N GLY A 151 16.92 11.20 7.31
CA GLY A 151 16.88 10.60 5.98
C GLY A 151 17.06 9.08 5.96
N MET A 152 17.63 8.50 7.04
CA MET A 152 17.81 7.06 7.18
C MET A 152 17.18 6.57 8.47
N LEU A 153 16.36 5.52 8.36
CA LEU A 153 15.64 4.88 9.47
C LEU A 153 16.02 3.41 9.56
N GLY A 154 16.23 2.94 10.78
CA GLY A 154 16.65 1.57 11.05
C GLY A 154 18.17 1.43 11.18
N PRO A 155 18.75 0.23 11.04
CA PRO A 155 18.07 -1.01 10.67
C PRO A 155 17.24 -1.62 11.81
N VAL A 156 16.10 -2.18 11.44
CA VAL A 156 15.24 -2.94 12.36
C VAL A 156 15.19 -4.41 11.97
N PRO A 157 15.14 -5.36 12.91
CA PRO A 157 15.00 -6.78 12.61
C PRO A 157 13.72 -7.04 11.79
N ILE A 158 13.81 -7.95 10.84
CA ILE A 158 12.65 -8.48 10.13
C ILE A 158 12.11 -9.65 10.98
N ALA A 159 10.83 -9.60 11.33
CA ALA A 159 10.18 -10.70 12.03
C ALA A 159 10.28 -11.99 11.17
N GLN A 160 10.70 -13.07 11.82
CA GLN A 160 10.76 -14.38 11.17
C GLN A 160 9.37 -15.02 11.22
N PRO A 161 8.92 -15.68 10.15
CA PRO A 161 7.71 -16.48 10.19
C PRO A 161 7.88 -17.65 11.16
N ASP A 162 6.86 -17.97 11.94
CA ASP A 162 6.86 -19.06 12.94
C ASP A 162 7.07 -20.47 12.35
N THR A 163 7.07 -20.60 11.02
CA THR A 163 7.10 -21.87 10.29
C THR A 163 8.39 -22.13 9.48
N VAL A 164 9.48 -21.47 9.82
CA VAL A 164 10.75 -21.57 9.06
C VAL A 164 11.56 -22.77 9.55
N ASP A 165 12.05 -23.58 8.61
CA ASP A 165 12.92 -24.73 8.91
C ASP A 165 14.26 -24.28 9.54
N ALA A 166 14.85 -25.10 10.41
CA ALA A 166 16.04 -24.73 11.21
C ALA A 166 17.23 -24.25 10.34
N ARG A 167 17.37 -24.79 9.12
CA ARG A 167 18.40 -24.37 8.15
C ARG A 167 18.12 -22.99 7.55
N GLU A 168 16.84 -22.66 7.30
CA GLU A 168 16.43 -21.35 6.84
C GLU A 168 16.51 -20.34 7.98
N LEU A 169 16.31 -20.77 9.23
CA LEU A 169 16.46 -19.95 10.42
C LEU A 169 17.90 -19.43 10.56
N GLU A 170 18.93 -20.28 10.38
CA GLU A 170 20.33 -19.84 10.39
C GLU A 170 20.66 -18.87 9.24
N ALA A 171 20.11 -19.11 8.06
CA ALA A 171 20.31 -18.23 6.90
C ALA A 171 19.60 -16.88 7.03
N THR A 172 18.52 -16.81 7.83
CA THR A 172 17.69 -15.61 8.02
C THR A 172 17.85 -14.94 9.39
N ALA A 173 18.62 -15.55 10.30
CA ALA A 173 18.70 -15.18 11.71
C ALA A 173 19.10 -13.73 11.98
N ASP A 174 19.79 -13.06 11.08
CA ASP A 174 20.25 -11.68 11.26
C ASP A 174 19.77 -10.75 10.11
N ARG A 175 18.54 -10.99 9.62
CA ARG A 175 17.95 -10.13 8.59
C ARG A 175 17.35 -8.87 9.20
N VAL A 176 17.68 -7.78 8.58
CA VAL A 176 17.18 -6.44 8.95
C VAL A 176 16.66 -5.71 7.74
N LYS A 177 15.83 -4.71 7.97
CA LYS A 177 15.42 -3.72 6.98
C LYS A 177 15.75 -2.31 7.45
N ALA A 178 16.03 -1.44 6.50
CA ALA A 178 16.21 -0.02 6.70
C ALA A 178 15.47 0.77 5.63
N VAL A 179 15.08 1.99 5.94
CA VAL A 179 14.44 2.89 4.99
C VAL A 179 15.37 4.09 4.78
N ILE A 180 15.62 4.43 3.52
CA ILE A 180 16.39 5.60 3.10
C ILE A 180 15.41 6.54 2.42
N ARG A 181 15.34 7.79 2.88
CA ARG A 181 14.50 8.84 2.31
C ARG A 181 15.37 9.93 1.71
N VAL A 182 14.92 10.47 0.60
CA VAL A 182 15.57 11.60 -0.06
C VAL A 182 14.51 12.54 -0.64
N PRO A 183 14.82 13.82 -0.87
CA PRO A 183 13.94 14.70 -1.64
C PRO A 183 13.54 14.05 -2.97
N GLN A 184 12.30 14.26 -3.41
CA GLN A 184 11.76 13.65 -4.64
C GLN A 184 12.63 13.93 -5.87
N SER A 185 13.27 15.10 -5.94
CA SER A 185 14.22 15.44 -7.00
C SER A 185 15.43 14.51 -7.10
N ARG A 186 15.79 13.82 -6.01
CA ARG A 186 16.91 12.88 -5.94
C ARG A 186 16.53 11.41 -6.10
N ARG A 187 15.27 11.12 -6.42
CA ARG A 187 14.76 9.74 -6.58
C ARG A 187 15.60 8.90 -7.55
N ALA A 188 15.89 9.44 -8.72
CA ALA A 188 16.68 8.75 -9.74
C ALA A 188 18.12 8.49 -9.26
N GLU A 189 18.72 9.46 -8.55
CA GLU A 189 20.05 9.33 -7.97
C GLU A 189 20.08 8.24 -6.89
N LEU A 190 19.08 8.20 -6.01
CA LEU A 190 18.94 7.14 -5.00
C LEU A 190 18.89 5.76 -5.66
N ALA A 191 18.04 5.57 -6.66
CA ALA A 191 17.92 4.32 -7.38
C ALA A 191 19.26 3.89 -8.02
N ALA A 192 19.94 4.81 -8.69
CA ALA A 192 21.23 4.55 -9.32
C ALA A 192 22.33 4.18 -8.31
N ARG A 193 22.35 4.85 -7.14
CA ARG A 193 23.30 4.54 -6.08
C ARG A 193 23.04 3.16 -5.45
N LEU A 194 21.80 2.85 -5.13
CA LEU A 194 21.42 1.54 -4.59
C LEU A 194 21.75 0.42 -5.56
N HIS A 195 21.48 0.61 -6.84
CA HIS A 195 21.88 -0.34 -7.88
C HIS A 195 23.39 -0.58 -7.91
N ARG A 196 24.17 0.49 -7.86
CA ARG A 196 25.65 0.40 -7.88
C ARG A 196 26.18 -0.32 -6.65
N GLU A 197 25.71 0.01 -5.47
CA GLU A 197 26.16 -0.61 -4.23
C GLU A 197 25.74 -2.10 -4.15
N THR A 198 24.56 -2.44 -4.60
CA THR A 198 24.11 -3.85 -4.67
C THR A 198 24.93 -4.63 -5.71
N ALA A 199 25.19 -4.05 -6.88
CA ALA A 199 26.04 -4.68 -7.89
C ALA A 199 27.48 -4.87 -7.37
N ARG A 200 28.03 -3.90 -6.64
CA ARG A 200 29.33 -3.99 -5.99
C ARG A 200 29.35 -5.10 -4.95
N HIS A 201 28.36 -5.20 -4.08
CA HIS A 201 28.21 -6.24 -3.07
C HIS A 201 28.27 -7.64 -3.74
N VAL A 202 27.50 -7.85 -4.80
CA VAL A 202 27.47 -9.10 -5.55
C VAL A 202 28.82 -9.38 -6.24
N ALA A 203 29.40 -8.38 -6.93
CA ALA A 203 30.68 -8.52 -7.64
C ALA A 203 31.85 -8.83 -6.70
N SER A 204 31.85 -8.23 -5.51
CA SER A 204 32.89 -8.46 -4.49
C SER A 204 32.65 -9.75 -3.70
N ARG A 205 31.59 -10.51 -4.00
CA ARG A 205 31.20 -11.71 -3.25
C ARG A 205 31.12 -11.47 -1.73
N GLU A 206 30.68 -10.27 -1.35
CA GLU A 206 30.46 -9.95 0.06
C GLU A 206 29.37 -10.89 0.64
N PRO A 207 29.54 -11.40 1.86
CA PRO A 207 28.64 -12.38 2.40
C PRO A 207 27.28 -11.76 2.75
N GLY A 208 26.23 -12.55 2.62
CA GLY A 208 24.89 -12.18 3.00
C GLY A 208 24.04 -11.59 1.85
N GLU A 209 22.75 -11.67 2.05
CA GLU A 209 21.78 -11.08 1.13
C GLU A 209 21.74 -9.56 1.28
N LEU A 210 21.65 -8.85 0.17
CA LEU A 210 21.38 -7.41 0.12
C LEU A 210 20.43 -7.11 -1.02
N ARG A 211 19.25 -6.60 -0.69
CA ARG A 211 18.21 -6.22 -1.66
C ARG A 211 17.65 -4.85 -1.35
N PHE A 212 17.06 -4.23 -2.35
CA PHE A 212 16.35 -2.96 -2.18
C PHE A 212 15.13 -2.86 -3.09
N ARG A 213 14.23 -1.96 -2.72
CA ARG A 213 13.10 -1.54 -3.54
C ARG A 213 12.86 -0.04 -3.36
N VAL A 214 12.77 0.69 -4.47
CA VAL A 214 12.47 2.13 -4.47
C VAL A 214 10.96 2.31 -4.49
N ASP A 215 10.46 3.23 -3.68
CA ASP A 215 9.04 3.55 -3.47
C ASP A 215 8.17 2.28 -3.31
N PRO A 216 8.49 1.41 -2.35
CA PRO A 216 7.66 0.26 -2.09
C PRO A 216 6.32 0.71 -1.52
N LYS A 217 5.25 -0.03 -1.85
CA LYS A 217 3.93 0.21 -1.28
C LYS A 217 3.92 -0.02 0.23
N ASP A 218 4.70 -1.00 0.68
CA ASP A 218 4.85 -1.37 2.10
C ASP A 218 6.25 -0.96 2.58
N LEU A 219 6.33 0.14 3.31
CA LEU A 219 7.58 0.62 3.93
C LEU A 219 7.89 -0.07 5.26
N ILE A 220 6.88 -0.65 5.90
CA ILE A 220 6.94 -1.22 7.25
C ILE A 220 6.67 -2.72 7.20
#